data_cfd196a822003930d2ff75ede57c63d0
#
_entry.id   cfd196a822003930d2ff75ede57c63d0
#
_cell.length_a   1.000
_cell.length_b   1.000
_cell.length_c   1.000
_cell.angle_alpha   90.00
_cell.angle_beta   90.00
_cell.angle_gamma   90.00
#
_symmetry.space_group_name_H-M   'P 1'
#
loop_
_entity.id
_entity.type
_entity.pdbx_description
1 polymer ?
#
loop_
_entity_poly.entity_id
_entity_poly.type
_entity_poly.pdbx_seq_one_letter_code
_entity_poly.pdbx_strand_id
1 'polypeptide(L)'
;MIAVVVVAAIVGGVLYVRRDQGPPPAGAAVGRTLTLIAATASPAARTFAPYAGLGTWVDGFDYGAAYQKGGAAPPITPDVVDDLAAHDVKTLYLQAAREDTRTPGGIVDPATTAEILLRAHHLGIAVVAWYLPRFRNPDYDLANLERLADFDVLGHRFDGIAVDIEFTDDVPDTDARNALLLDMSTKLRKKVGTDVLGAIVLPPVQTEVLNTTLWPDFPWKALDKSYDVWLPMSYWTFRTGDYADGYTYNEESTRRLRNDLGDPKAVVHGIGGIGDKVTADTLNGFGRSLADTASIGGSIYDWASMTPASRDEVTKLFAPGGPAANLPAPPAG
;
A
#
# COMPACT_ATOMS: atom_id res chain seq x y z
N MET A 1 -19.78 -26.16 -27.35
CA MET A 1 -19.56 -24.85 -27.98
C MET A 1 -19.16 -23.90 -26.85
N ILE A 2 -17.86 -23.62 -26.73
CA ILE A 2 -17.30 -22.80 -25.66
C ILE A 2 -17.46 -21.35 -26.12
N ALA A 3 -18.29 -20.58 -25.45
CA ALA A 3 -18.38 -19.14 -25.69
C ALA A 3 -17.18 -18.44 -25.02
N VAL A 4 -16.22 -18.02 -25.82
CA VAL A 4 -15.14 -17.15 -25.39
C VAL A 4 -15.66 -15.73 -25.46
N VAL A 5 -15.92 -15.11 -24.30
CA VAL A 5 -16.19 -13.67 -24.25
C VAL A 5 -14.84 -12.96 -24.16
N VAL A 6 -14.37 -12.46 -25.29
CA VAL A 6 -13.20 -11.58 -25.37
C VAL A 6 -13.67 -10.17 -25.12
N VAL A 7 -13.36 -9.62 -23.95
CA VAL A 7 -13.47 -8.18 -23.73
C VAL A 7 -12.09 -7.61 -24.01
N ALA A 8 -11.89 -7.08 -25.22
CA ALA A 8 -10.68 -6.39 -25.58
C ALA A 8 -10.83 -4.91 -25.21
N ALA A 9 -10.17 -4.48 -24.16
CA ALA A 9 -9.94 -3.07 -23.91
C ALA A 9 -8.51 -2.74 -24.37
N ILE A 10 -8.38 -1.95 -25.42
CA ILE A 10 -7.08 -1.41 -25.85
C ILE A 10 -6.98 -0.01 -25.29
N VAL A 11 -6.34 0.14 -24.14
CA VAL A 11 -5.78 1.41 -23.67
C VAL A 11 -4.44 1.10 -23.07
N GLY A 12 -3.36 1.64 -23.61
CA GLY A 12 -2.03 1.59 -23.03
C GLY A 12 -1.34 0.21 -22.96
N GLY A 13 -1.71 -0.73 -23.83
CA GLY A 13 -0.92 -1.96 -24.03
C GLY A 13 -1.23 -3.15 -23.11
N VAL A 14 -2.32 -3.12 -22.35
CA VAL A 14 -2.77 -4.29 -21.55
C VAL A 14 -3.96 -4.96 -22.23
N LEU A 15 -3.77 -6.19 -22.71
CA LEU A 15 -4.83 -7.03 -23.23
C LEU A 15 -5.29 -7.99 -22.12
N TYR A 16 -6.52 -7.80 -21.61
CA TYR A 16 -7.10 -8.73 -20.64
C TYR A 16 -7.85 -9.84 -21.38
N VAL A 17 -7.36 -11.07 -21.27
CA VAL A 17 -8.04 -12.28 -21.78
C VAL A 17 -8.44 -13.16 -20.61
N ARG A 18 -9.73 -13.22 -20.32
CA ARG A 18 -10.26 -14.22 -19.40
C ARG A 18 -10.25 -15.60 -20.08
N ARG A 19 -9.42 -16.55 -19.60
CA ARG A 19 -9.55 -17.96 -19.95
C ARG A 19 -10.66 -18.56 -19.10
N ASP A 20 -11.73 -18.96 -19.75
CA ASP A 20 -12.76 -19.79 -19.14
C ASP A 20 -12.14 -21.17 -18.79
N GLN A 21 -11.88 -21.39 -17.52
CA GLN A 21 -11.50 -22.70 -17.01
C GLN A 21 -12.82 -23.46 -16.84
N GLY A 22 -13.04 -24.47 -17.60
CA GLY A 22 -14.26 -25.28 -17.75
C GLY A 22 -15.21 -25.36 -16.55
N PRO A 23 -16.40 -25.96 -16.68
CA PRO A 23 -17.40 -25.88 -15.63
C PRO A 23 -16.84 -26.41 -14.32
N PRO A 24 -17.05 -25.68 -13.20
CA PRO A 24 -16.60 -26.13 -11.90
C PRO A 24 -17.23 -27.46 -11.53
N PRO A 25 -16.52 -28.31 -10.75
CA PRO A 25 -17.10 -29.58 -10.29
C PRO A 25 -18.41 -29.30 -9.54
N ALA A 26 -19.40 -30.18 -9.72
CA ALA A 26 -20.70 -30.06 -9.07
C ALA A 26 -20.53 -29.91 -7.55
N GLY A 27 -20.94 -28.76 -7.02
CA GLY A 27 -20.77 -28.39 -5.58
C GLY A 27 -19.88 -27.18 -5.33
N ALA A 28 -19.21 -26.63 -6.36
CA ALA A 28 -18.47 -25.37 -6.21
C ALA A 28 -19.46 -24.19 -6.14
N ALA A 29 -19.17 -23.23 -5.26
CA ALA A 29 -19.94 -22.00 -5.13
C ALA A 29 -20.15 -21.33 -6.49
N VAL A 30 -21.37 -20.87 -6.75
CA VAL A 30 -21.74 -20.17 -7.98
C VAL A 30 -20.80 -18.99 -8.18
N GLY A 31 -19.94 -19.06 -9.19
CA GLY A 31 -19.05 -17.98 -9.55
C GLY A 31 -19.88 -16.71 -9.84
N ARG A 32 -19.66 -15.66 -9.07
CA ARG A 32 -20.29 -14.36 -9.32
C ARG A 32 -19.75 -13.82 -10.64
N THR A 33 -20.62 -13.63 -11.61
CA THR A 33 -20.29 -12.93 -12.85
C THR A 33 -20.15 -11.45 -12.51
N LEU A 34 -18.93 -10.93 -12.49
CA LEU A 34 -18.69 -9.49 -12.43
C LEU A 34 -19.07 -8.88 -13.77
N THR A 35 -20.07 -8.01 -13.77
CA THR A 35 -20.33 -7.13 -14.91
C THR A 35 -19.32 -5.98 -14.81
N LEU A 36 -18.27 -6.04 -15.62
CA LEU A 36 -17.28 -4.97 -15.69
C LEU A 36 -17.91 -3.79 -16.42
N ILE A 37 -18.12 -2.68 -15.71
CA ILE A 37 -18.62 -1.43 -16.27
C ILE A 37 -17.42 -0.52 -16.43
N ALA A 38 -17.17 -0.03 -17.65
CA ALA A 38 -16.16 0.98 -17.89
C ALA A 38 -16.50 2.27 -17.13
N ALA A 39 -15.50 2.93 -16.56
CA ALA A 39 -15.69 4.22 -15.95
C ALA A 39 -16.13 5.23 -17.01
N THR A 40 -17.19 5.98 -16.72
CA THR A 40 -17.80 6.92 -17.68
C THR A 40 -17.23 8.34 -17.57
N ALA A 41 -16.40 8.61 -16.56
CA ALA A 41 -15.79 9.92 -16.30
C ALA A 41 -14.27 9.86 -16.48
N SER A 42 -13.68 10.99 -16.88
CA SER A 42 -12.23 11.15 -16.78
C SER A 42 -11.78 10.96 -15.34
N PRO A 43 -10.63 10.30 -15.11
CA PRO A 43 -10.14 10.08 -13.76
C PRO A 43 -9.99 11.41 -13.00
N ALA A 44 -10.63 11.54 -11.86
CA ALA A 44 -10.42 12.67 -10.96
C ALA A 44 -8.99 12.68 -10.42
N ALA A 45 -8.47 13.83 -9.97
CA ALA A 45 -7.19 13.89 -9.28
C ALA A 45 -7.18 12.94 -8.07
N ARG A 46 -6.01 12.33 -7.78
CA ARG A 46 -5.83 11.53 -6.56
C ARG A 46 -5.88 12.44 -5.34
N THR A 47 -6.57 11.99 -4.30
CA THR A 47 -6.85 12.77 -3.09
C THR A 47 -6.29 12.09 -1.85
N PHE A 48 -6.45 12.70 -0.69
CA PHE A 48 -6.09 12.10 0.61
C PHE A 48 -7.04 10.99 1.04
N ALA A 49 -8.26 10.91 0.49
CA ALA A 49 -9.29 9.96 0.93
C ALA A 49 -8.83 8.49 0.92
N PRO A 50 -8.08 8.00 -0.08
CA PRO A 50 -7.57 6.62 -0.07
C PRO A 50 -6.58 6.29 1.04
N TYR A 51 -6.06 7.28 1.74
CA TYR A 51 -5.13 7.07 2.86
C TYR A 51 -5.82 7.14 4.23
N ALA A 52 -7.14 7.34 4.27
CA ALA A 52 -7.90 7.47 5.50
C ALA A 52 -8.52 6.16 5.97
N GLY A 53 -8.73 6.03 7.30
CA GLY A 53 -9.40 4.88 7.90
C GLY A 53 -8.55 3.61 7.93
N LEU A 54 -9.22 2.46 7.93
CA LEU A 54 -8.57 1.15 7.97
C LEU A 54 -8.01 0.76 6.61
N GLY A 55 -6.70 0.52 6.56
CA GLY A 55 -5.99 -0.06 5.41
C GLY A 55 -5.39 -1.43 5.71
N THR A 56 -5.00 -2.13 4.65
CA THR A 56 -4.18 -3.35 4.74
C THR A 56 -3.28 -3.51 3.52
N TRP A 57 -2.33 -4.44 3.59
CA TRP A 57 -1.24 -4.60 2.63
C TRP A 57 -1.30 -5.97 1.97
N VAL A 58 -0.94 -6.01 0.69
CA VAL A 58 -0.70 -7.24 -0.07
C VAL A 58 0.56 -7.06 -0.91
N ASP A 59 1.50 -7.97 -0.73
CA ASP A 59 2.75 -7.99 -1.46
C ASP A 59 2.63 -8.64 -2.83
N GLY A 60 3.51 -8.24 -3.74
CA GLY A 60 3.61 -8.87 -5.06
C GLY A 60 3.93 -10.37 -4.97
N PHE A 61 4.61 -10.81 -3.92
CA PHE A 61 4.89 -12.22 -3.68
C PHE A 61 3.65 -13.03 -3.33
N ASP A 62 2.64 -12.41 -2.75
CA ASP A 62 1.46 -13.10 -2.25
C ASP A 62 0.46 -13.41 -3.36
N TYR A 63 0.39 -12.58 -4.41
CA TYR A 63 -0.60 -12.75 -5.49
C TYR A 63 0.02 -13.00 -6.88
N GLY A 64 1.29 -12.66 -7.08
CA GLY A 64 1.93 -12.83 -8.38
C GLY A 64 2.26 -14.29 -8.67
N ALA A 65 1.67 -14.85 -9.72
CA ALA A 65 1.87 -16.25 -10.11
C ALA A 65 3.34 -16.59 -10.39
N ALA A 66 4.10 -15.65 -10.95
CA ALA A 66 5.53 -15.84 -11.26
C ALA A 66 6.41 -16.01 -10.01
N TYR A 67 5.94 -15.64 -8.83
CA TYR A 67 6.68 -15.76 -7.57
C TYR A 67 6.43 -17.09 -6.85
N GLN A 68 5.45 -17.87 -7.30
CA GLN A 68 5.08 -19.11 -6.63
C GLN A 68 6.05 -20.25 -6.98
N LYS A 69 6.49 -21.00 -5.97
CA LYS A 69 7.39 -22.15 -6.16
C LYS A 69 6.66 -23.30 -6.83
N GLY A 70 7.28 -23.90 -7.84
CA GLY A 70 6.76 -25.11 -8.49
C GLY A 70 5.41 -24.93 -9.19
N GLY A 71 4.99 -23.71 -9.50
CA GLY A 71 3.69 -23.44 -10.12
C GLY A 71 2.50 -23.58 -9.17
N ALA A 72 2.72 -23.48 -7.87
CA ALA A 72 1.64 -23.44 -6.88
C ALA A 72 0.71 -22.23 -7.13
N ALA A 73 -0.53 -22.31 -6.68
CA ALA A 73 -1.43 -21.16 -6.67
C ALA A 73 -0.93 -20.11 -5.68
N PRO A 74 -1.06 -18.82 -6.00
CA PRO A 74 -0.78 -17.73 -5.06
C PRO A 74 -1.67 -17.84 -3.81
N PRO A 75 -1.14 -17.54 -2.59
CA PRO A 75 -1.94 -17.54 -1.37
C PRO A 75 -3.04 -16.46 -1.38
N ILE A 76 -2.81 -15.37 -2.10
CA ILE A 76 -3.80 -14.30 -2.32
C ILE A 76 -4.29 -14.37 -3.76
N THR A 77 -5.61 -14.36 -3.90
CA THR A 77 -6.33 -14.28 -5.20
C THR A 77 -7.23 -13.05 -5.20
N PRO A 78 -7.82 -12.64 -6.33
CA PRO A 78 -8.77 -11.51 -6.35
C PRO A 78 -9.94 -11.64 -5.38
N ASP A 79 -10.26 -12.86 -4.91
CA ASP A 79 -11.30 -13.09 -3.89
C ASP A 79 -10.94 -12.49 -2.53
N VAL A 80 -9.67 -12.13 -2.27
CA VAL A 80 -9.27 -11.40 -1.07
C VAL A 80 -10.09 -10.14 -0.86
N VAL A 81 -10.52 -9.49 -1.93
CA VAL A 81 -11.28 -8.23 -1.86
C VAL A 81 -12.64 -8.40 -1.17
N ASP A 82 -13.29 -9.56 -1.32
CA ASP A 82 -14.52 -9.86 -0.57
C ASP A 82 -14.26 -9.99 0.93
N ASP A 83 -13.13 -10.61 1.30
CA ASP A 83 -12.71 -10.74 2.69
C ASP A 83 -12.35 -9.36 3.29
N LEU A 84 -11.67 -8.50 2.52
CA LEU A 84 -11.40 -7.12 2.91
C LEU A 84 -12.69 -6.33 3.15
N ALA A 85 -13.67 -6.45 2.25
CA ALA A 85 -14.97 -5.80 2.39
C ALA A 85 -15.73 -6.29 3.64
N ALA A 86 -15.67 -7.59 3.93
CA ALA A 86 -16.30 -8.19 5.11
C ALA A 86 -15.70 -7.67 6.44
N HIS A 87 -14.44 -7.21 6.42
CA HIS A 87 -13.72 -6.63 7.56
C HIS A 87 -13.71 -5.09 7.54
N ASP A 88 -14.54 -4.46 6.72
CA ASP A 88 -14.68 -2.99 6.62
C ASP A 88 -13.36 -2.26 6.25
N VAL A 89 -12.44 -2.95 5.56
CA VAL A 89 -11.22 -2.35 5.03
C VAL A 89 -11.60 -1.30 3.98
N LYS A 90 -11.04 -0.10 4.11
CA LYS A 90 -11.30 1.02 3.20
C LYS A 90 -10.28 1.10 2.08
N THR A 91 -9.06 0.64 2.33
CA THR A 91 -7.96 0.76 1.39
C THR A 91 -7.08 -0.48 1.36
N LEU A 92 -6.84 -0.98 0.16
CA LEU A 92 -5.83 -1.99 -0.12
C LEU A 92 -4.56 -1.30 -0.63
N TYR A 93 -3.46 -1.43 0.13
CA TYR A 93 -2.13 -1.08 -0.33
C TYR A 93 -1.54 -2.28 -1.07
N LEU A 94 -1.44 -2.18 -2.40
CA LEU A 94 -1.03 -3.29 -3.29
C LEU A 94 0.37 -3.04 -3.86
N GLN A 95 1.33 -3.95 -3.62
CA GLN A 95 2.60 -3.90 -4.34
C GLN A 95 2.37 -4.25 -5.82
N ALA A 96 2.04 -3.24 -6.61
CA ALA A 96 1.67 -3.44 -8.01
C ALA A 96 2.84 -3.34 -8.98
N ALA A 97 4.01 -2.86 -8.54
CA ALA A 97 5.23 -2.87 -9.35
C ALA A 97 6.42 -3.41 -8.57
N ARG A 98 7.37 -4.01 -9.30
CA ARG A 98 8.56 -4.61 -8.69
C ARG A 98 9.74 -4.65 -9.67
N GLU A 99 10.95 -4.37 -9.17
CA GLU A 99 12.19 -4.64 -9.90
C GLU A 99 12.57 -6.11 -9.70
N ASP A 100 12.10 -6.97 -10.61
CA ASP A 100 12.40 -8.41 -10.58
C ASP A 100 12.37 -8.97 -12.02
N THR A 101 13.27 -9.89 -12.34
CA THR A 101 13.33 -10.54 -13.66
C THR A 101 12.06 -11.34 -13.98
N ARG A 102 11.30 -11.74 -12.97
CA ARG A 102 10.00 -12.41 -13.08
C ARG A 102 8.87 -11.44 -13.40
N THR A 103 9.14 -10.13 -13.34
CA THR A 103 8.17 -9.06 -13.64
C THR A 103 8.77 -8.12 -14.72
N PRO A 104 9.04 -8.65 -15.93
CA PRO A 104 9.81 -7.91 -16.95
C PRO A 104 9.11 -6.64 -17.44
N GLY A 105 7.79 -6.54 -17.27
CA GLY A 105 6.98 -5.35 -17.58
C GLY A 105 6.91 -4.33 -16.44
N GLY A 106 7.51 -4.63 -15.28
CA GLY A 106 7.46 -3.79 -14.07
C GLY A 106 6.18 -3.96 -13.25
N ILE A 107 5.02 -4.20 -13.87
CA ILE A 107 3.75 -4.48 -13.15
C ILE A 107 3.68 -5.96 -12.78
N VAL A 108 3.42 -6.22 -11.51
CA VAL A 108 3.26 -7.58 -10.97
C VAL A 108 1.95 -8.15 -11.51
N ASP A 109 2.04 -9.30 -12.18
CA ASP A 109 0.89 -10.04 -12.71
C ASP A 109 -0.26 -9.11 -13.20
N PRO A 110 -0.10 -8.43 -14.36
CA PRO A 110 -1.01 -7.36 -14.77
C PRO A 110 -2.48 -7.77 -14.83
N ALA A 111 -2.75 -9.03 -15.13
CA ALA A 111 -4.12 -9.55 -15.21
C ALA A 111 -4.75 -9.65 -13.82
N THR A 112 -4.02 -10.24 -12.86
CA THR A 112 -4.49 -10.35 -11.47
C THR A 112 -4.57 -8.98 -10.81
N THR A 113 -3.59 -8.08 -11.05
CA THR A 113 -3.63 -6.68 -10.58
C THR A 113 -4.87 -5.95 -11.08
N ALA A 114 -5.21 -6.09 -12.38
CA ALA A 114 -6.40 -5.50 -12.95
C ALA A 114 -7.68 -6.06 -12.32
N GLU A 115 -7.75 -7.37 -12.09
CA GLU A 115 -8.93 -8.01 -11.48
C GLU A 115 -9.10 -7.55 -10.02
N ILE A 116 -8.04 -7.48 -9.25
CA ILE A 116 -8.06 -6.94 -7.87
C ILE A 116 -8.57 -5.51 -7.87
N LEU A 117 -8.03 -4.63 -8.73
CA LEU A 117 -8.43 -3.22 -8.82
C LEU A 117 -9.92 -3.07 -9.15
N LEU A 118 -10.39 -3.75 -10.19
CA LEU A 118 -11.80 -3.67 -10.61
C LEU A 118 -12.75 -4.19 -9.53
N ARG A 119 -12.38 -5.28 -8.86
CA ARG A 119 -13.18 -5.85 -7.78
C ARG A 119 -13.21 -4.95 -6.55
N ALA A 120 -12.08 -4.35 -6.18
CA ALA A 120 -11.97 -3.39 -5.10
C ALA A 120 -12.90 -2.19 -5.35
N HIS A 121 -12.84 -1.59 -6.52
CA HIS A 121 -13.73 -0.49 -6.91
C HIS A 121 -15.21 -0.89 -6.89
N HIS A 122 -15.53 -2.11 -7.34
CA HIS A 122 -16.90 -2.61 -7.26
C HIS A 122 -17.45 -2.69 -5.84
N LEU A 123 -16.58 -3.00 -4.88
CA LEU A 123 -16.93 -3.11 -3.45
C LEU A 123 -16.67 -1.82 -2.66
N GLY A 124 -16.26 -0.73 -3.34
CA GLY A 124 -16.01 0.57 -2.71
C GLY A 124 -14.72 0.63 -1.88
N ILE A 125 -13.76 -0.27 -2.17
CA ILE A 125 -12.42 -0.28 -1.57
C ILE A 125 -11.47 0.46 -2.50
N ALA A 126 -10.75 1.45 -1.97
CA ALA A 126 -9.69 2.14 -2.69
C ALA A 126 -8.44 1.26 -2.82
N VAL A 127 -7.68 1.44 -3.90
CA VAL A 127 -6.40 0.75 -4.10
C VAL A 127 -5.28 1.78 -4.23
N VAL A 128 -4.35 1.75 -3.28
CA VAL A 128 -3.10 2.51 -3.31
C VAL A 128 -2.00 1.57 -3.80
N ALA A 129 -1.48 1.83 -5.00
CA ALA A 129 -0.37 1.04 -5.53
C ALA A 129 0.96 1.51 -4.95
N TRP A 130 1.85 0.59 -4.61
CA TRP A 130 3.16 0.95 -4.10
C TRP A 130 4.31 0.20 -4.80
N TYR A 131 5.50 0.81 -4.74
CA TYR A 131 6.74 0.32 -5.30
C TYR A 131 7.91 0.64 -4.38
N LEU A 132 8.83 -0.33 -4.22
CA LEU A 132 10.09 -0.22 -3.47
C LEU A 132 11.25 0.08 -4.43
N PRO A 133 11.71 1.32 -4.55
CA PRO A 133 12.88 1.66 -5.35
C PRO A 133 14.17 1.13 -4.69
N ARG A 134 15.09 0.64 -5.51
CA ARG A 134 16.38 0.12 -5.05
C ARG A 134 17.54 1.09 -5.31
N PHE A 135 17.30 2.15 -6.08
CA PHE A 135 18.24 3.20 -6.44
C PHE A 135 19.45 2.75 -7.29
N ARG A 136 19.66 1.46 -7.51
CA ARG A 136 20.74 0.97 -8.38
C ARG A 136 20.52 1.26 -9.87
N ASN A 137 19.26 1.43 -10.27
CA ASN A 137 18.83 1.85 -11.60
C ASN A 137 17.71 2.88 -11.48
N PRO A 138 18.04 4.18 -11.20
CA PRO A 138 17.05 5.20 -10.92
C PRO A 138 16.04 5.46 -12.04
N ASP A 139 16.47 5.29 -13.31
CA ASP A 139 15.57 5.43 -14.46
C ASP A 139 14.53 4.30 -14.51
N TYR A 140 14.91 3.08 -14.10
CA TYR A 140 14.00 1.97 -14.01
C TYR A 140 13.04 2.12 -12.82
N ASP A 141 13.53 2.60 -11.68
CA ASP A 141 12.71 2.89 -10.50
C ASP A 141 11.65 3.94 -10.84
N LEU A 142 12.06 5.05 -11.48
CA LEU A 142 11.14 6.09 -11.94
C LEU A 142 10.12 5.53 -12.95
N ALA A 143 10.57 4.75 -13.93
CA ALA A 143 9.68 4.15 -14.92
C ALA A 143 8.63 3.22 -14.29
N ASN A 144 8.95 2.49 -13.22
CA ASN A 144 7.97 1.68 -12.49
C ASN A 144 6.93 2.53 -11.78
N LEU A 145 7.35 3.62 -11.13
CA LEU A 145 6.42 4.58 -10.49
C LEU A 145 5.52 5.26 -11.52
N GLU A 146 6.06 5.64 -12.68
CA GLU A 146 5.28 6.20 -13.78
C GLU A 146 4.27 5.19 -14.36
N ARG A 147 4.63 3.90 -14.45
CA ARG A 147 3.69 2.82 -14.84
C ARG A 147 2.54 2.69 -13.85
N LEU A 148 2.80 2.83 -12.53
CA LEU A 148 1.72 2.86 -11.54
C LEU A 148 0.82 4.09 -11.75
N ALA A 149 1.40 5.25 -12.04
CA ALA A 149 0.65 6.48 -12.29
C ALA A 149 -0.25 6.37 -13.53
N ASP A 150 0.23 5.71 -14.57
CA ASP A 150 -0.41 5.56 -15.87
C ASP A 150 -1.26 4.29 -15.99
N PHE A 151 -1.25 3.39 -14.98
CA PHE A 151 -2.03 2.15 -15.03
C PHE A 151 -3.53 2.45 -15.11
N ASP A 152 -4.15 1.93 -16.17
CA ASP A 152 -5.58 2.07 -16.42
C ASP A 152 -6.15 0.76 -16.96
N VAL A 153 -7.28 0.37 -16.44
CA VAL A 153 -8.08 -0.75 -16.96
C VAL A 153 -9.55 -0.35 -16.98
N LEU A 154 -10.14 -0.31 -18.17
CA LEU A 154 -11.53 0.10 -18.38
C LEU A 154 -11.87 1.49 -17.78
N GLY A 155 -10.91 2.40 -17.74
CA GLY A 155 -11.05 3.73 -17.11
C GLY A 155 -10.89 3.73 -15.59
N HIS A 156 -10.60 2.58 -14.98
CA HIS A 156 -10.23 2.49 -13.56
C HIS A 156 -8.72 2.57 -13.41
N ARG A 157 -8.24 3.40 -12.49
CA ARG A 157 -6.82 3.53 -12.14
C ARG A 157 -6.63 3.38 -10.64
N PHE A 158 -5.41 3.21 -10.17
CA PHE A 158 -5.12 3.25 -8.73
C PHE A 158 -5.54 4.58 -8.13
N ASP A 159 -6.20 4.54 -6.97
CA ASP A 159 -6.71 5.72 -6.24
C ASP A 159 -5.59 6.52 -5.58
N GLY A 160 -4.46 5.88 -5.29
CA GLY A 160 -3.26 6.48 -4.75
C GLY A 160 -2.01 5.78 -5.25
N ILE A 161 -0.87 6.45 -5.06
CA ILE A 161 0.47 5.91 -5.31
C ILE A 161 1.32 6.18 -4.08
N ALA A 162 2.09 5.20 -3.65
CA ALA A 162 3.06 5.36 -2.58
C ALA A 162 4.43 4.83 -2.99
N VAL A 163 5.47 5.53 -2.55
CA VAL A 163 6.87 5.14 -2.73
C VAL A 163 7.37 4.56 -1.43
N ASP A 164 7.89 3.33 -1.47
CA ASP A 164 8.44 2.65 -0.30
C ASP A 164 9.94 2.95 -0.16
N ILE A 165 10.27 3.83 0.79
CA ILE A 165 11.59 4.41 0.95
C ILE A 165 12.31 3.73 2.12
N GLU A 166 12.83 2.54 1.87
CA GLU A 166 13.53 1.77 2.93
C GLU A 166 14.81 1.06 2.48
N PHE A 167 15.03 0.91 1.17
CA PHE A 167 16.10 0.06 0.67
C PHE A 167 17.47 0.75 0.72
N THR A 168 18.44 0.12 1.42
CA THR A 168 19.77 0.70 1.67
C THR A 168 20.92 -0.05 1.02
N ASP A 169 20.74 -1.34 0.68
CA ASP A 169 21.86 -2.25 0.36
C ASP A 169 22.51 -1.97 -0.99
N ASP A 170 21.72 -1.62 -2.01
CA ASP A 170 22.25 -1.45 -3.37
C ASP A 170 23.03 -0.13 -3.55
N VAL A 171 22.78 0.87 -2.72
CA VAL A 171 23.51 2.16 -2.66
C VAL A 171 23.85 2.47 -1.20
N PRO A 172 24.93 1.89 -0.66
CA PRO A 172 25.28 2.06 0.75
C PRO A 172 25.76 3.47 1.11
N ASP A 173 26.28 4.23 0.14
CA ASP A 173 26.65 5.63 0.33
C ASP A 173 25.38 6.46 0.52
N THR A 174 25.23 7.06 1.71
CA THR A 174 24.01 7.78 2.11
C THR A 174 23.80 9.06 1.31
N ASP A 175 24.86 9.82 1.02
CA ASP A 175 24.75 11.07 0.25
C ASP A 175 24.30 10.78 -1.18
N ALA A 176 24.90 9.75 -1.80
CA ALA A 176 24.50 9.31 -3.14
C ALA A 176 23.06 8.81 -3.14
N ARG A 177 22.66 8.01 -2.15
CA ARG A 177 21.28 7.50 -2.01
C ARG A 177 20.27 8.64 -1.81
N ASN A 178 20.58 9.61 -0.96
CA ASN A 178 19.73 10.79 -0.74
C ASN A 178 19.59 11.61 -2.02
N ALA A 179 20.67 11.81 -2.78
CA ALA A 179 20.62 12.53 -4.06
C ALA A 179 19.71 11.80 -5.09
N LEU A 180 19.84 10.48 -5.21
CA LEU A 180 18.99 9.67 -6.10
C LEU A 180 17.52 9.70 -5.68
N LEU A 181 17.25 9.56 -4.38
CA LEU A 181 15.90 9.66 -3.83
C LEU A 181 15.24 11.01 -4.13
N LEU A 182 15.96 12.12 -3.91
CA LEU A 182 15.44 13.46 -4.16
C LEU A 182 15.19 13.72 -5.65
N ASP A 183 16.09 13.29 -6.52
CA ASP A 183 15.93 13.42 -7.98
C ASP A 183 14.71 12.64 -8.46
N MET A 184 14.60 11.36 -8.08
CA MET A 184 13.46 10.51 -8.41
C MET A 184 12.14 11.09 -7.89
N SER A 185 12.10 11.53 -6.62
CA SER A 185 10.89 12.12 -6.01
C SER A 185 10.45 13.40 -6.71
N THR A 186 11.41 14.25 -7.10
CA THR A 186 11.14 15.49 -7.86
C THR A 186 10.57 15.19 -9.25
N LYS A 187 11.13 14.22 -9.96
CA LYS A 187 10.66 13.79 -11.27
C LYS A 187 9.27 13.18 -11.20
N LEU A 188 9.04 12.30 -10.18
CA LEU A 188 7.73 11.70 -9.96
C LEU A 188 6.68 12.77 -9.63
N ARG A 189 6.98 13.72 -8.73
CA ARG A 189 6.08 14.84 -8.42
C ARG A 189 5.72 15.64 -9.67
N LYS A 190 6.69 15.89 -10.52
CA LYS A 190 6.44 16.58 -11.81
C LYS A 190 5.50 15.77 -12.72
N LYS A 191 5.63 14.44 -12.75
CA LYS A 191 4.78 13.53 -13.53
C LYS A 191 3.34 13.51 -13.03
N VAL A 192 3.14 13.38 -11.72
CA VAL A 192 1.80 13.23 -11.14
C VAL A 192 1.09 14.57 -10.86
N GLY A 193 1.83 15.68 -10.92
CA GLY A 193 1.28 17.03 -10.73
C GLY A 193 0.71 17.24 -9.33
N THR A 194 -0.59 17.50 -9.22
CA THR A 194 -1.31 17.75 -7.96
C THR A 194 -1.94 16.50 -7.36
N ASP A 195 -1.75 15.32 -7.95
CA ASP A 195 -2.22 14.07 -7.36
C ASP A 195 -1.55 13.83 -6.00
N VAL A 196 -2.30 13.39 -5.00
CA VAL A 196 -1.75 13.05 -3.67
C VAL A 196 -0.82 11.85 -3.78
N LEU A 197 0.38 12.01 -3.24
CA LEU A 197 1.47 11.02 -3.28
C LEU A 197 1.88 10.61 -1.87
N GLY A 198 1.94 9.30 -1.59
CA GLY A 198 2.36 8.73 -0.32
C GLY A 198 3.85 8.43 -0.26
N ALA A 199 4.46 8.62 0.91
CA ALA A 199 5.81 8.14 1.25
C ALA A 199 5.72 7.09 2.36
N ILE A 200 6.01 5.85 2.05
CA ILE A 200 6.21 4.78 3.04
C ILE A 200 7.66 4.90 3.49
N VAL A 201 7.90 5.04 4.79
CA VAL A 201 9.23 5.38 5.30
C VAL A 201 9.61 4.54 6.52
N LEU A 202 10.91 4.32 6.68
CA LEU A 202 11.44 3.85 7.95
C LEU A 202 11.04 4.84 9.06
N PRO A 203 10.49 4.36 10.20
CA PRO A 203 10.06 5.28 11.25
C PRO A 203 11.27 5.95 11.90
N PRO A 204 11.21 7.24 12.27
CA PRO A 204 12.33 7.95 12.89
C PRO A 204 12.87 7.28 14.17
N VAL A 205 12.02 6.63 14.96
CA VAL A 205 12.53 5.83 16.11
C VAL A 205 13.53 4.77 15.65
N GLN A 206 13.31 4.14 14.49
CA GLN A 206 14.25 3.15 13.95
C GLN A 206 15.57 3.78 13.54
N THR A 207 15.53 4.92 12.85
CA THR A 207 16.72 5.54 12.24
C THR A 207 17.45 6.51 13.15
N GLU A 208 16.80 7.05 14.19
CA GLU A 208 17.37 8.06 15.07
C GLU A 208 17.66 7.56 16.49
N VAL A 209 16.98 6.48 16.92
CA VAL A 209 17.12 5.96 18.28
C VAL A 209 17.73 4.56 18.28
N LEU A 210 17.15 3.64 17.50
CA LEU A 210 17.54 2.24 17.56
C LEU A 210 18.73 1.89 16.67
N ASN A 211 18.83 2.50 15.50
CA ASN A 211 19.95 2.30 14.57
C ASN A 211 20.26 3.57 13.78
N THR A 212 21.01 4.46 14.38
CA THR A 212 21.37 5.76 13.81
C THR A 212 22.29 5.69 12.58
N THR A 213 22.81 4.50 12.25
CA THR A 213 23.63 4.26 11.07
C THR A 213 22.87 3.68 9.89
N LEU A 214 21.59 3.36 10.06
CA LEU A 214 20.77 2.73 9.00
C LEU A 214 20.51 3.68 7.84
N TRP A 215 20.08 4.90 8.14
CA TRP A 215 19.91 5.97 7.16
C TRP A 215 20.15 7.33 7.79
N PRO A 216 21.43 7.70 8.08
CA PRO A 216 21.75 9.01 8.63
C PRO A 216 21.41 10.11 7.62
N ASP A 217 21.12 11.31 8.14
CA ASP A 217 20.83 12.50 7.32
C ASP A 217 19.71 12.30 6.29
N PHE A 218 18.69 11.51 6.66
CA PHE A 218 17.51 11.31 5.79
C PHE A 218 16.87 12.67 5.45
N PRO A 219 16.59 12.97 4.15
CA PRO A 219 16.33 14.33 3.71
C PRO A 219 14.86 14.76 3.90
N TRP A 220 14.30 14.64 5.10
CA TRP A 220 12.90 14.89 5.46
C TRP A 220 12.32 16.16 4.85
N LYS A 221 12.92 17.33 5.15
CA LYS A 221 12.42 18.63 4.69
C LYS A 221 12.45 18.82 3.18
N ALA A 222 13.36 18.14 2.50
CA ALA A 222 13.45 18.23 1.04
C ALA A 222 12.37 17.35 0.39
N LEU A 223 12.08 16.18 0.98
CA LEU A 223 11.04 15.25 0.52
C LEU A 223 9.62 15.78 0.76
N ASP A 224 9.40 16.61 1.78
CA ASP A 224 8.11 17.24 2.07
C ASP A 224 7.52 18.01 0.89
N LYS A 225 8.38 18.47 -0.03
CA LYS A 225 7.96 19.12 -1.28
C LYS A 225 7.40 18.16 -2.34
N SER A 226 7.63 16.85 -2.14
CA SER A 226 7.28 15.83 -3.13
C SER A 226 6.16 14.92 -2.66
N TYR A 227 5.96 14.78 -1.35
CA TYR A 227 4.98 13.85 -0.77
C TYR A 227 3.96 14.59 0.08
N ASP A 228 2.73 14.07 0.09
CA ASP A 228 1.58 14.68 0.76
C ASP A 228 1.12 13.83 1.96
N VAL A 229 1.35 12.52 1.94
CA VAL A 229 0.99 11.58 3.01
C VAL A 229 2.20 10.77 3.41
N TRP A 230 2.45 10.68 4.71
CA TRP A 230 3.55 9.93 5.29
C TRP A 230 3.05 8.66 5.95
N LEU A 231 3.68 7.54 5.61
CA LEU A 231 3.30 6.22 6.08
C LEU A 231 4.49 5.55 6.82
N PRO A 232 4.75 5.91 8.10
CA PRO A 232 5.85 5.32 8.86
C PRO A 232 5.58 3.86 9.20
N MET A 233 6.55 2.97 8.92
CA MET A 233 6.51 1.54 9.19
C MET A 233 6.77 1.24 10.68
N SER A 234 5.81 1.54 11.53
CA SER A 234 5.91 1.41 12.98
C SER A 234 5.77 -0.06 13.44
N TYR A 235 6.67 -0.95 12.98
CA TYR A 235 6.64 -2.40 13.26
C TYR A 235 7.12 -2.72 14.68
N TRP A 236 6.34 -2.38 15.72
CA TRP A 236 6.66 -2.66 17.12
C TRP A 236 6.90 -4.16 17.41
N THR A 237 6.31 -5.05 16.63
CA THR A 237 6.41 -6.50 16.79
C THR A 237 7.83 -7.06 16.60
N PHE A 238 8.75 -6.28 16.04
CA PHE A 238 10.18 -6.57 15.94
C PHE A 238 11.02 -5.88 17.03
N ARG A 239 10.38 -5.25 18.01
CA ARG A 239 11.05 -4.46 19.04
C ARG A 239 11.01 -5.15 20.39
N THR A 240 11.82 -4.63 21.31
CA THR A 240 11.89 -5.06 22.70
C THR A 240 11.79 -3.85 23.63
N GLY A 241 11.54 -4.08 24.93
CA GLY A 241 11.39 -3.02 25.91
C GLY A 241 10.18 -2.13 25.58
N ASP A 242 10.31 -0.83 25.84
CA ASP A 242 9.23 0.14 25.65
C ASP A 242 8.73 0.23 24.21
N TYR A 243 9.58 -0.05 23.24
CA TYR A 243 9.22 -0.04 21.82
C TYR A 243 8.53 -1.31 21.32
N ALA A 244 8.34 -2.32 22.15
CA ALA A 244 7.46 -3.45 21.85
C ALA A 244 5.97 -3.11 22.06
N ASP A 245 5.67 -1.91 22.55
CA ASP A 245 4.34 -1.37 22.72
C ASP A 245 3.87 -0.60 21.47
N GLY A 246 2.67 -0.93 20.99
CA GLY A 246 2.13 -0.34 19.76
C GLY A 246 1.79 1.15 19.90
N TYR A 247 1.47 1.62 21.11
CA TYR A 247 1.25 3.04 21.38
C TYR A 247 2.57 3.82 21.32
N THR A 248 3.52 3.44 22.16
CA THR A 248 4.79 4.14 22.34
C THR A 248 5.57 4.24 21.03
N TYR A 249 5.67 3.13 20.29
CA TYR A 249 6.44 3.11 19.04
C TYR A 249 5.82 3.98 17.95
N ASN A 250 4.49 3.90 17.76
CA ASN A 250 3.82 4.65 16.71
C ASN A 250 3.68 6.14 17.06
N GLU A 251 3.36 6.47 18.32
CA GLU A 251 3.26 7.87 18.79
C GLU A 251 4.59 8.59 18.60
N GLU A 252 5.67 8.03 19.14
CA GLU A 252 6.98 8.64 19.07
C GLU A 252 7.49 8.75 17.62
N SER A 253 7.27 7.72 16.79
CA SER A 253 7.62 7.76 15.38
C SER A 253 6.88 8.88 14.63
N THR A 254 5.59 9.03 14.86
CA THR A 254 4.78 10.09 14.23
C THR A 254 5.19 11.48 14.69
N ARG A 255 5.44 11.66 16.00
CA ARG A 255 5.87 12.95 16.56
C ARG A 255 7.24 13.37 16.02
N ARG A 256 8.21 12.44 15.96
CA ARG A 256 9.54 12.70 15.39
C ARG A 256 9.44 13.04 13.91
N LEU A 257 8.71 12.26 13.13
CA LEU A 257 8.48 12.50 11.70
C LEU A 257 8.01 13.94 11.44
N ARG A 258 7.02 14.43 12.18
CA ARG A 258 6.53 15.80 12.05
C ARG A 258 7.58 16.84 12.43
N ASN A 259 8.40 16.58 13.45
CA ASN A 259 9.51 17.45 13.83
C ASN A 259 10.57 17.53 12.72
N ASP A 260 10.91 16.41 12.11
CA ASP A 260 11.94 16.31 11.07
C ASP A 260 11.51 16.98 9.78
N LEU A 261 10.23 16.83 9.42
CA LEU A 261 9.60 17.58 8.33
C LEU A 261 9.56 19.08 8.63
N GLY A 262 9.46 19.47 9.90
CA GLY A 262 9.18 20.83 10.33
C GLY A 262 7.72 21.22 10.09
N ASP A 263 6.85 20.22 9.88
CA ASP A 263 5.39 20.39 9.73
C ASP A 263 4.62 19.60 10.80
N PRO A 264 4.12 20.27 11.85
CA PRO A 264 3.34 19.62 12.89
C PRO A 264 1.97 19.11 12.41
N LYS A 265 1.55 19.45 11.19
CA LYS A 265 0.29 19.06 10.58
C LYS A 265 0.47 18.06 9.44
N ALA A 266 1.69 17.59 9.19
CA ALA A 266 1.95 16.59 8.16
C ALA A 266 0.95 15.43 8.28
N VAL A 267 0.36 15.06 7.15
CA VAL A 267 -0.68 14.03 7.09
C VAL A 267 -0.04 12.66 7.24
N VAL A 268 -0.51 11.89 8.22
CA VAL A 268 0.07 10.59 8.55
C VAL A 268 -0.98 9.47 8.50
N HIS A 269 -0.59 8.34 7.92
CA HIS A 269 -1.24 7.04 8.03
C HIS A 269 -0.26 6.08 8.70
N GLY A 270 -0.55 5.58 9.90
CA GLY A 270 0.36 4.69 10.63
C GLY A 270 0.35 3.28 10.06
N ILE A 271 1.54 2.69 9.82
CA ILE A 271 1.66 1.26 9.50
C ILE A 271 2.16 0.53 10.74
N GLY A 272 1.31 -0.27 11.33
CA GLY A 272 1.63 -1.01 12.55
C GLY A 272 1.96 -2.48 12.31
N GLY A 273 2.64 -3.09 13.24
CA GLY A 273 2.84 -4.51 13.49
C GLY A 273 3.09 -5.44 12.31
N ILE A 274 3.25 -6.73 12.64
CA ILE A 274 3.21 -7.81 11.64
C ILE A 274 2.04 -8.70 12.01
N GLY A 275 1.23 -9.05 11.03
CA GLY A 275 -0.12 -9.59 11.19
C GLY A 275 -0.28 -10.80 12.11
N ASP A 276 0.67 -11.75 12.08
CA ASP A 276 0.66 -12.94 12.94
C ASP A 276 1.24 -12.68 14.35
N LYS A 277 1.84 -11.51 14.60
CA LYS A 277 2.53 -11.16 15.87
C LYS A 277 1.81 -10.10 16.69
N VAL A 278 0.76 -9.50 16.15
CA VAL A 278 -0.02 -8.51 16.89
C VAL A 278 -0.91 -9.17 17.93
N THR A 279 -1.13 -8.47 19.04
CA THR A 279 -2.06 -8.87 20.10
C THR A 279 -3.14 -7.81 20.30
N ALA A 280 -4.26 -8.16 20.91
CA ALA A 280 -5.34 -7.20 21.18
C ALA A 280 -4.84 -5.98 21.97
N ASP A 281 -3.96 -6.16 22.95
CA ASP A 281 -3.41 -5.08 23.77
C ASP A 281 -2.53 -4.15 22.96
N THR A 282 -1.58 -4.69 22.16
CA THR A 282 -0.68 -3.86 21.33
C THR A 282 -1.43 -3.16 20.20
N LEU A 283 -2.47 -3.80 19.63
CA LEU A 283 -3.38 -3.19 18.67
C LEU A 283 -4.19 -2.05 19.30
N ASN A 284 -4.72 -2.24 20.49
CA ASN A 284 -5.43 -1.18 21.22
C ASN A 284 -4.51 0.03 21.46
N GLY A 285 -3.27 -0.22 21.88
CA GLY A 285 -2.24 0.81 22.01
C GLY A 285 -2.01 1.56 20.70
N PHE A 286 -1.83 0.83 19.60
CA PHE A 286 -1.68 1.42 18.27
C PHE A 286 -2.89 2.27 17.86
N GLY A 287 -4.11 1.76 18.03
CA GLY A 287 -5.33 2.52 17.72
C GLY A 287 -5.43 3.84 18.50
N ARG A 288 -5.08 3.83 19.81
CA ARG A 288 -5.02 5.05 20.63
C ARG A 288 -3.96 6.03 20.12
N SER A 289 -2.78 5.54 19.76
CA SER A 289 -1.72 6.41 19.23
C SER A 289 -2.12 7.08 17.91
N LEU A 290 -2.88 6.40 17.03
CA LEU A 290 -3.43 7.01 15.82
C LEU A 290 -4.35 8.19 16.16
N ALA A 291 -5.23 8.03 17.15
CA ALA A 291 -6.15 9.08 17.59
C ALA A 291 -5.39 10.26 18.23
N ASP A 292 -4.48 9.99 19.17
CA ASP A 292 -3.74 11.00 19.92
C ASP A 292 -2.76 11.80 19.01
N THR A 293 -2.25 11.16 17.96
CA THR A 293 -1.42 11.83 16.94
C THR A 293 -2.24 12.47 15.81
N ALA A 294 -3.57 12.39 15.84
CA ALA A 294 -4.42 12.84 14.76
C ALA A 294 -3.98 12.30 13.38
N SER A 295 -3.62 11.03 13.31
CA SER A 295 -3.40 10.32 12.05
C SER A 295 -4.73 10.14 11.30
N ILE A 296 -4.72 10.21 9.97
CA ILE A 296 -5.96 10.05 9.18
C ILE A 296 -6.36 8.60 8.96
N GLY A 297 -5.46 7.65 9.20
CA GLY A 297 -5.69 6.24 9.01
C GLY A 297 -4.61 5.39 9.67
N GLY A 298 -4.82 4.09 9.62
CA GLY A 298 -3.88 3.09 10.09
C GLY A 298 -4.09 1.73 9.44
N SER A 299 -3.03 0.95 9.39
CA SER A 299 -3.01 -0.38 8.79
C SER A 299 -2.07 -1.31 9.52
N ILE A 300 -2.24 -2.61 9.32
CA ILE A 300 -1.33 -3.66 9.80
C ILE A 300 -0.74 -4.37 8.58
N TYR A 301 0.56 -4.55 8.58
CA TYR A 301 1.30 -5.29 7.56
C TYR A 301 1.40 -6.77 7.96
N ASP A 302 0.97 -7.74 7.16
CA ASP A 302 0.17 -7.69 5.96
C ASP A 302 -1.04 -8.64 6.07
N TRP A 303 -1.98 -8.57 5.11
CA TRP A 303 -3.20 -9.39 5.14
C TRP A 303 -2.92 -10.88 5.05
N ALA A 304 -1.92 -11.29 4.26
CA ALA A 304 -1.56 -12.69 4.07
C ALA A 304 -1.06 -13.34 5.36
N SER A 305 -0.37 -12.60 6.22
CA SER A 305 0.16 -13.07 7.50
C SER A 305 -0.86 -13.04 8.64
N MET A 306 -1.97 -12.27 8.52
CA MET A 306 -2.98 -12.19 9.58
C MET A 306 -3.76 -13.48 9.71
N THR A 307 -3.95 -13.92 10.96
CA THR A 307 -4.94 -14.94 11.31
C THR A 307 -6.36 -14.34 11.26
N PRO A 308 -7.43 -15.17 11.13
CA PRO A 308 -8.81 -14.67 11.24
C PRO A 308 -9.04 -13.86 12.51
N ALA A 309 -8.51 -14.31 13.65
CA ALA A 309 -8.65 -13.61 14.92
C ALA A 309 -7.95 -12.23 14.91
N SER A 310 -6.75 -12.11 14.30
CA SER A 310 -6.09 -10.80 14.20
C SER A 310 -6.79 -9.87 13.24
N ARG A 311 -7.43 -10.35 12.17
CA ARG A 311 -8.28 -9.55 11.28
C ARG A 311 -9.47 -8.95 12.02
N ASP A 312 -10.17 -9.80 12.82
CA ASP A 312 -11.28 -9.35 13.66
C ASP A 312 -10.84 -8.28 14.68
N GLU A 313 -9.68 -8.44 15.33
CA GLU A 313 -9.16 -7.45 16.29
C GLU A 313 -8.79 -6.14 15.60
N VAL A 314 -8.16 -6.18 14.44
CA VAL A 314 -7.85 -4.97 13.65
C VAL A 314 -9.12 -4.23 13.23
N THR A 315 -10.15 -4.95 12.77
CA THR A 315 -11.45 -4.37 12.41
C THR A 315 -12.08 -3.64 13.61
N LYS A 316 -12.01 -4.20 14.82
CA LYS A 316 -12.54 -3.59 16.03
C LYS A 316 -11.90 -2.25 16.39
N LEU A 317 -10.65 -1.98 15.97
CA LEU A 317 -9.99 -0.71 16.25
C LEU A 317 -10.75 0.46 15.62
N PHE A 318 -11.28 0.27 14.42
CA PHE A 318 -11.95 1.29 13.61
C PHE A 318 -13.47 1.22 13.71
N ALA A 319 -14.02 0.19 14.33
CA ALA A 319 -15.45 0.04 14.56
C ALA A 319 -15.97 1.10 15.57
N PRO A 320 -17.27 1.40 15.59
CA PRO A 320 -17.88 2.30 16.59
C PRO A 320 -17.49 1.89 18.04
N GLY A 321 -16.88 2.82 18.76
CA GLY A 321 -16.36 2.60 20.12
C GLY A 321 -14.92 2.06 20.17
N GLY A 322 -14.31 1.72 19.06
CA GLY A 322 -12.89 1.38 18.98
C GLY A 322 -11.97 2.60 19.13
N PRO A 323 -10.69 2.39 19.48
CA PRO A 323 -9.76 3.49 19.77
C PRO A 323 -9.44 4.37 18.54
N ALA A 324 -9.60 3.85 17.32
CA ALA A 324 -9.40 4.58 16.07
C ALA A 324 -10.73 4.88 15.32
N ALA A 325 -11.90 4.77 16.01
CA ALA A 325 -13.20 4.97 15.37
C ALA A 325 -13.45 6.41 14.89
N ASN A 326 -12.77 7.40 15.47
CA ASN A 326 -13.01 8.82 15.23
C ASN A 326 -11.72 9.54 14.82
N LEU A 327 -10.96 8.96 13.89
CA LEU A 327 -9.81 9.66 13.32
C LEU A 327 -10.26 10.90 12.53
N PRO A 328 -9.41 11.93 12.41
CA PRO A 328 -9.75 13.13 11.68
C PRO A 328 -10.06 12.81 10.20
N ALA A 329 -10.99 13.56 9.64
CA ALA A 329 -11.23 13.51 8.21
C ALA A 329 -9.95 13.93 7.45
N PRO A 330 -9.64 13.31 6.30
CA PRO A 330 -8.52 13.73 5.48
C PRO A 330 -8.72 15.16 4.98
N PRO A 331 -7.65 15.91 4.69
CA PRO A 331 -7.76 17.21 4.07
C PRO A 331 -8.60 17.17 2.78
N ALA A 332 -9.32 18.23 2.50
CA ALA A 332 -9.92 18.42 1.18
C ALA A 332 -8.78 18.56 0.16
N GLY A 333 -8.78 17.73 -0.86
CA GLY A 333 -7.79 17.75 -1.95
C GLY A 333 -8.00 18.89 -2.92
#